data_172413bcfc712b2f351e917d69e7bf23
#
_entry.id   172413bcfc712b2f351e917d69e7bf23
#
_cell.length_a   1.000
_cell.length_b   1.000
_cell.length_c   1.000
_cell.angle_alpha   90.00
_cell.angle_beta   90.00
_cell.angle_gamma   90.00
#
_symmetry.space_group_name_H-M   'P 1'
#
loop_
_entity.id
_entity.type
_entity.pdbx_description
1 polymer ?
#
loop_
_entity_poly.entity_id
_entity_poly.type
_entity_poly.pdbx_seq_one_letter_code
_entity_poly.pdbx_strand_id
1 'polypeptide(L)'
;MPKFICSKCGKSADFETPIFACECGGLYDLEFKPAKFDLNLIDQREFSLFRYREFFPIKNELWRDISLGEGLTKSVKFDDSLYLKVDYAMPTLSFKDRGAVMLIWFCKTHGIKKILQDSSGNAGNSVAAYAARAGIECEIYVPKGTSEKKIKMLEYYGAKAVVFDGTRDETADACRKRAKDERIFYANHVFNPLFYQGTKTYIYEIYEQLGFVPENLFLPVGNGTLLIGCEIALNELYEAGVIKKLPKIFIVQSEKCAPFLRATSEPLAIKAEPTLAEGIAIAKPARGAEILASRYAGEREVITIKEDDIEPARNFLASRGFYVEHTTAAVYAAYASYVKSHKIEGKSIISMCGAGLKSEH
;
A
#
# COMPACT_ATOMS: atom_id res chain seq x y z
N MET A 1 -4.89 -6.24 24.45
CA MET A 1 -3.72 -5.51 23.92
C MET A 1 -3.41 -6.06 22.54
N PRO A 2 -2.91 -5.25 21.60
CA PRO A 2 -2.51 -5.75 20.29
C PRO A 2 -1.38 -6.76 20.42
N LYS A 3 -1.31 -7.74 19.51
CA LYS A 3 -0.21 -8.71 19.41
C LYS A 3 0.01 -9.10 17.95
N PHE A 4 1.20 -9.53 17.65
CA PHE A 4 1.54 -10.11 16.36
C PHE A 4 1.23 -11.61 16.35
N ILE A 5 0.63 -12.10 15.25
CA ILE A 5 0.35 -13.52 15.04
C ILE A 5 0.99 -13.95 13.72
N CYS A 6 1.84 -14.96 13.76
CA CYS A 6 2.44 -15.49 12.54
C CYS A 6 1.39 -16.17 11.67
N SER A 7 1.25 -15.72 10.43
CA SER A 7 0.28 -16.28 9.46
C SER A 7 0.56 -17.74 9.09
N LYS A 8 1.84 -18.19 9.22
CA LYS A 8 2.26 -19.54 8.85
C LYS A 8 2.12 -20.57 9.98
N CYS A 9 2.55 -20.23 11.22
CA CYS A 9 2.62 -21.20 12.31
C CYS A 9 1.74 -20.84 13.51
N GLY A 10 1.05 -19.70 13.51
CA GLY A 10 0.17 -19.25 14.59
C GLY A 10 0.92 -18.74 15.84
N LYS A 11 2.25 -18.77 15.87
CA LYS A 11 3.04 -18.27 17.03
C LYS A 11 2.74 -16.79 17.24
N SER A 12 2.37 -16.44 18.47
CA SER A 12 2.18 -15.03 18.85
C SER A 12 3.51 -14.39 19.27
N ALA A 13 3.60 -13.07 19.07
CA ALA A 13 4.66 -12.24 19.60
C ALA A 13 4.07 -10.95 20.17
N ASP A 14 4.75 -10.39 21.17
CA ASP A 14 4.35 -9.16 21.81
C ASP A 14 4.44 -7.99 20.81
N PHE A 15 3.42 -7.14 20.82
CA PHE A 15 3.40 -5.90 20.02
C PHE A 15 4.57 -4.97 20.35
N GLU A 16 5.02 -4.98 21.60
CA GLU A 16 6.15 -4.16 22.05
C GLU A 16 7.52 -4.71 21.58
N THR A 17 7.56 -5.86 20.91
CA THR A 17 8.80 -6.43 20.38
C THR A 17 9.02 -5.99 18.93
N PRO A 18 10.12 -5.31 18.61
CA PRO A 18 10.40 -4.82 17.26
C PRO A 18 10.91 -5.95 16.34
N ILE A 19 10.01 -6.84 15.95
CA ILE A 19 10.28 -7.95 15.02
C ILE A 19 9.63 -7.69 13.67
N PHE A 20 10.21 -8.25 12.62
CA PHE A 20 9.67 -8.11 11.26
C PHE A 20 9.26 -9.44 10.60
N ALA A 21 9.73 -10.57 11.11
CA ALA A 21 9.36 -11.90 10.63
C ALA A 21 9.47 -12.94 11.75
N CYS A 22 8.69 -14.02 11.64
CA CYS A 22 8.76 -15.15 12.55
C CYS A 22 9.99 -16.03 12.27
N GLU A 23 10.48 -16.73 13.29
CA GLU A 23 11.57 -17.71 13.16
C GLU A 23 11.28 -18.81 12.13
N CYS A 24 9.99 -19.15 11.92
CA CYS A 24 9.57 -20.11 10.90
C CYS A 24 9.59 -19.54 9.46
N GLY A 25 9.98 -18.28 9.29
CA GLY A 25 9.98 -17.55 8.02
C GLY A 25 8.60 -17.00 7.59
N GLY A 26 7.56 -17.19 8.41
CA GLY A 26 6.23 -16.59 8.16
C GLY A 26 6.21 -15.11 8.52
N LEU A 27 5.28 -14.37 7.91
CA LEU A 27 5.02 -12.97 8.20
C LEU A 27 4.04 -12.84 9.38
N TYR A 28 4.08 -11.71 10.04
CA TYR A 28 3.15 -11.42 11.11
C TYR A 28 1.94 -10.65 10.61
N ASP A 29 0.77 -11.01 11.12
CA ASP A 29 -0.42 -10.21 11.11
C ASP A 29 -0.60 -9.51 12.46
N LEU A 30 -1.42 -8.48 12.49
CA LEU A 30 -1.76 -7.78 13.71
C LEU A 30 -3.13 -8.25 14.21
N GLU A 31 -3.13 -8.93 15.36
CA GLU A 31 -4.37 -9.17 16.11
C GLU A 31 -4.63 -7.94 16.98
N PHE A 32 -5.61 -7.15 16.55
CA PHE A 32 -6.04 -5.92 17.20
C PHE A 32 -7.54 -5.72 16.98
N LYS A 33 -8.25 -5.39 18.03
CA LYS A 33 -9.67 -5.00 17.96
C LYS A 33 -9.76 -3.48 18.11
N PRO A 34 -10.00 -2.75 17.02
CA PRO A 34 -10.20 -1.30 17.08
C PRO A 34 -11.48 -0.93 17.80
N ALA A 35 -11.65 0.36 18.11
CA ALA A 35 -12.95 0.90 18.43
C ALA A 35 -13.92 0.62 17.27
N LYS A 36 -15.21 0.43 17.58
CA LYS A 36 -16.23 0.33 16.54
C LYS A 36 -16.24 1.63 15.75
N PHE A 37 -16.23 1.54 14.41
CA PHE A 37 -16.17 2.73 13.58
C PHE A 37 -17.39 3.62 13.80
N ASP A 38 -17.12 4.89 14.13
CA ASP A 38 -18.12 5.94 14.34
C ASP A 38 -17.50 7.26 13.89
N LEU A 39 -18.20 8.03 13.06
CA LEU A 39 -17.76 9.35 12.60
C LEU A 39 -17.54 10.34 13.76
N ASN A 40 -18.24 10.18 14.88
CA ASN A 40 -18.07 11.02 16.06
C ASN A 40 -16.72 10.80 16.78
N LEU A 41 -16.03 9.69 16.52
CA LEU A 41 -14.70 9.41 17.07
C LEU A 41 -13.57 10.01 16.22
N ILE A 42 -13.90 10.56 15.04
CA ILE A 42 -12.92 11.16 14.15
C ILE A 42 -12.55 12.56 14.67
N ASP A 43 -11.26 12.81 14.86
CA ASP A 43 -10.79 14.14 15.26
C ASP A 43 -10.83 15.11 14.08
N GLN A 44 -11.88 15.92 14.03
CA GLN A 44 -12.09 16.89 12.96
C GLN A 44 -11.04 18.04 12.92
N ARG A 45 -10.22 18.18 13.97
CA ARG A 45 -9.15 19.19 14.05
C ARG A 45 -7.81 18.68 13.56
N GLU A 46 -7.67 17.35 13.39
CA GLU A 46 -6.49 16.72 12.84
C GLU A 46 -6.62 16.58 11.32
N PHE A 47 -5.64 17.12 10.58
CA PHE A 47 -5.63 17.16 9.12
C PHE A 47 -4.68 16.12 8.48
N SER A 48 -4.34 15.09 9.24
CA SER A 48 -3.62 13.91 8.73
C SER A 48 -4.47 12.64 8.91
N LEU A 49 -3.94 11.49 8.48
CA LEU A 49 -4.62 10.20 8.72
C LEU A 49 -4.77 9.88 10.22
N PHE A 50 -4.01 10.55 11.11
CA PHE A 50 -4.14 10.37 12.55
C PHE A 50 -5.43 10.93 13.14
N ARG A 51 -6.27 11.59 12.34
CA ARG A 51 -7.67 11.87 12.72
C ARG A 51 -8.46 10.60 13.04
N TYR A 52 -8.03 9.45 12.47
CA TYR A 52 -8.62 8.12 12.70
C TYR A 52 -7.91 7.33 13.80
N ARG A 53 -7.09 7.96 14.65
CA ARG A 53 -6.24 7.28 15.64
C ARG A 53 -7.00 6.40 16.63
N GLU A 54 -8.28 6.68 16.90
CA GLU A 54 -9.13 5.84 17.76
C GLU A 54 -9.35 4.43 17.18
N PHE A 55 -9.10 4.26 15.88
CA PHE A 55 -9.20 2.98 15.18
C PHE A 55 -7.83 2.30 14.98
N PHE A 56 -6.75 2.85 15.59
CA PHE A 56 -5.38 2.34 15.46
C PHE A 56 -4.87 1.77 16.78
N PRO A 57 -3.86 0.88 16.76
CA PRO A 57 -3.19 0.41 17.96
C PRO A 57 -2.23 1.44 18.58
N ILE A 58 -2.47 2.73 18.37
CA ILE A 58 -1.61 3.85 18.81
C ILE A 58 -1.91 4.18 20.27
N LYS A 59 -0.85 4.31 21.08
CA LYS A 59 -0.96 4.63 22.50
C LYS A 59 -0.23 5.91 22.92
N ASN A 60 0.47 6.56 21.98
CA ASN A 60 1.28 7.74 22.28
C ASN A 60 1.15 8.79 21.16
N GLU A 61 1.59 9.99 21.44
CA GLU A 61 1.50 11.15 20.54
C GLU A 61 2.75 11.36 19.66
N LEU A 62 3.70 10.39 19.64
CA LEU A 62 4.94 10.48 18.83
C LEU A 62 4.69 10.64 17.33
N TRP A 63 3.50 10.28 16.87
CA TRP A 63 3.10 10.50 15.49
C TRP A 63 3.10 12.00 15.10
N ARG A 64 2.89 12.93 16.05
CA ARG A 64 2.92 14.39 15.79
C ARG A 64 4.28 14.87 15.30
N ASP A 65 5.35 14.23 15.76
CA ASP A 65 6.72 14.57 15.35
C ASP A 65 7.09 14.00 13.98
N ILE A 66 6.32 13.02 13.51
CA ILE A 66 6.61 12.24 12.31
C ILE A 66 5.71 12.61 11.14
N SER A 67 4.44 12.90 11.41
CA SER A 67 3.46 13.24 10.37
C SER A 67 3.93 14.39 9.48
N LEU A 68 3.70 14.25 8.19
CA LEU A 68 3.91 15.27 7.16
C LEU A 68 2.56 15.80 6.64
N GLY A 69 1.45 15.46 7.32
CA GLY A 69 0.10 15.81 6.91
C GLY A 69 -0.48 14.84 5.86
N GLU A 70 0.01 13.62 5.84
CA GLU A 70 -0.48 12.56 4.95
C GLU A 70 -1.94 12.17 5.25
N GLY A 71 -2.68 11.80 4.22
CA GLY A 71 -4.10 11.48 4.31
C GLY A 71 -4.99 12.61 3.80
N LEU A 72 -6.30 12.48 4.02
CA LEU A 72 -7.34 13.42 3.58
C LEU A 72 -7.27 13.76 2.08
N THR A 73 -6.77 12.85 1.27
CA THR A 73 -6.78 13.01 -0.18
C THR A 73 -8.21 13.04 -0.70
N LYS A 74 -8.44 13.76 -1.78
CA LYS A 74 -9.79 13.97 -2.29
C LYS A 74 -10.34 12.72 -3.01
N SER A 75 -11.63 12.43 -2.79
CA SER A 75 -12.45 11.57 -3.63
C SER A 75 -13.16 12.44 -4.66
N VAL A 76 -12.56 12.60 -5.85
CA VAL A 76 -13.06 13.50 -6.89
C VAL A 76 -14.09 12.79 -7.76
N LYS A 77 -15.27 13.39 -7.94
CA LYS A 77 -16.23 12.89 -8.93
C LYS A 77 -15.70 13.16 -10.33
N PHE A 78 -15.45 12.09 -11.10
CA PHE A 78 -14.96 12.19 -12.47
C PHE A 78 -16.12 12.27 -13.46
N ASP A 79 -17.14 11.45 -13.26
CA ASP A 79 -18.41 11.47 -13.96
C ASP A 79 -19.54 10.94 -13.05
N ASP A 80 -20.70 10.62 -13.60
CA ASP A 80 -21.83 10.14 -12.78
C ASP A 80 -21.64 8.74 -12.20
N SER A 81 -20.74 7.94 -12.77
CA SER A 81 -20.47 6.55 -12.40
C SER A 81 -19.11 6.34 -11.71
N LEU A 82 -18.16 7.29 -11.87
CA LEU A 82 -16.77 7.12 -11.46
C LEU A 82 -16.28 8.20 -10.52
N TYR A 83 -15.60 7.78 -9.46
CA TYR A 83 -14.80 8.61 -8.56
C TYR A 83 -13.31 8.27 -8.69
N LEU A 84 -12.46 9.26 -8.44
CA LEU A 84 -11.01 9.15 -8.38
C LEU A 84 -10.54 9.46 -6.97
N LYS A 85 -9.89 8.50 -6.30
CA LYS A 85 -9.24 8.75 -5.00
C LYS A 85 -7.81 9.20 -5.23
N VAL A 86 -7.54 10.49 -5.02
CA VAL A 86 -6.34 11.19 -5.49
C VAL A 86 -5.18 11.05 -4.51
N ASP A 87 -4.72 9.80 -4.27
CA ASP A 87 -3.64 9.49 -3.30
C ASP A 87 -2.25 9.94 -3.76
N TYR A 88 -2.08 10.31 -5.04
CA TYR A 88 -0.83 10.94 -5.48
C TYR A 88 -0.62 12.36 -4.93
N ALA A 89 -1.62 12.96 -4.29
CA ALA A 89 -1.51 14.25 -3.61
C ALA A 89 -0.89 14.14 -2.19
N MET A 90 -0.34 13.01 -1.84
CA MET A 90 0.39 12.77 -0.59
C MET A 90 1.76 13.47 -0.57
N PRO A 91 2.38 13.68 0.61
CA PRO A 91 3.69 14.34 0.76
C PRO A 91 4.80 13.78 -0.13
N THR A 92 4.89 12.44 -0.29
CA THR A 92 5.84 11.82 -1.22
C THR A 92 5.21 11.37 -2.54
N LEU A 93 4.08 11.96 -2.90
CA LEU A 93 3.37 11.78 -4.17
C LEU A 93 2.91 10.34 -4.44
N SER A 94 2.58 9.58 -3.38
CA SER A 94 1.96 8.26 -3.51
C SER A 94 1.24 7.80 -2.25
N PHE A 95 0.29 6.85 -2.39
CA PHE A 95 -0.46 6.25 -1.30
C PHE A 95 0.42 5.56 -0.23
N LYS A 96 1.69 5.31 -0.54
CA LYS A 96 2.62 4.64 0.37
C LYS A 96 2.82 5.40 1.67
N ASP A 97 2.61 6.70 1.66
CA ASP A 97 2.71 7.55 2.84
C ASP A 97 1.77 7.12 3.96
N ARG A 98 0.58 6.64 3.61
CA ARG A 98 -0.38 6.10 4.59
C ARG A 98 0.23 5.03 5.48
N GLY A 99 0.92 4.07 4.85
CA GLY A 99 1.52 2.96 5.57
C GLY A 99 2.90 3.28 6.15
N ALA A 100 3.68 4.10 5.45
CA ALA A 100 5.04 4.44 5.87
C ALA A 100 5.05 5.20 7.20
N VAL A 101 4.14 6.15 7.39
CA VAL A 101 4.05 6.90 8.66
C VAL A 101 3.74 5.98 9.84
N MET A 102 2.87 4.99 9.67
CA MET A 102 2.53 4.01 10.70
C MET A 102 3.71 3.09 11.02
N LEU A 103 4.43 2.66 9.99
CA LEU A 103 5.64 1.86 10.15
C LEU A 103 6.74 2.64 10.90
N ILE A 104 6.95 3.90 10.55
CA ILE A 104 7.95 4.75 11.19
C ILE A 104 7.51 5.18 12.61
N TRP A 105 6.21 5.41 12.84
CA TRP A 105 5.68 5.58 14.19
C TRP A 105 6.05 4.38 15.09
N PHE A 106 5.86 3.16 14.59
CA PHE A 106 6.27 1.95 15.29
C PHE A 106 7.77 1.95 15.60
N CYS A 107 8.62 2.25 14.61
CA CYS A 107 10.05 2.35 14.82
C CYS A 107 10.43 3.39 15.87
N LYS A 108 9.83 4.57 15.83
CA LYS A 108 10.07 5.65 16.79
C LYS A 108 9.65 5.27 18.20
N THR A 109 8.46 4.65 18.34
CA THR A 109 7.92 4.19 19.64
C THR A 109 8.84 3.17 20.31
N HIS A 110 9.48 2.30 19.50
CA HIS A 110 10.40 1.26 20.02
C HIS A 110 11.87 1.72 20.06
N GLY A 111 12.13 3.02 19.89
CA GLY A 111 13.48 3.57 20.00
C GLY A 111 14.47 3.10 18.93
N ILE A 112 13.97 2.57 17.81
CA ILE A 112 14.79 2.13 16.69
C ILE A 112 15.51 3.33 16.09
N LYS A 113 16.85 3.23 15.97
CA LYS A 113 17.70 4.32 15.48
C LYS A 113 18.11 4.14 14.03
N LYS A 114 18.03 2.91 13.51
CA LYS A 114 18.44 2.55 12.16
C LYS A 114 17.49 1.52 11.55
N ILE A 115 17.17 1.71 10.28
CA ILE A 115 16.32 0.79 9.51
C ILE A 115 16.95 0.41 8.18
N LEU A 116 16.59 -0.76 7.68
CA LEU A 116 16.90 -1.20 6.32
C LEU A 116 15.60 -1.38 5.52
N GLN A 117 15.65 -1.07 4.23
CA GLN A 117 14.55 -1.22 3.26
C GLN A 117 15.14 -1.62 1.89
N ASP A 118 14.34 -2.28 1.03
CA ASP A 118 14.79 -2.81 -0.28
C ASP A 118 13.95 -2.34 -1.47
N SER A 119 13.29 -1.19 -1.36
CA SER A 119 12.48 -0.65 -2.45
C SER A 119 13.05 0.66 -2.99
N SER A 120 13.40 0.71 -4.27
CA SER A 120 13.78 1.96 -4.97
C SER A 120 12.60 2.79 -5.46
N GLY A 121 11.35 2.29 -5.30
CA GLY A 121 10.13 2.95 -5.78
C GLY A 121 9.41 3.74 -4.69
N ASN A 122 8.09 3.90 -4.87
CA ASN A 122 7.23 4.68 -3.98
C ASN A 122 7.35 4.29 -2.50
N ALA A 123 7.50 3.00 -2.18
CA ALA A 123 7.62 2.56 -0.80
C ALA A 123 8.95 2.99 -0.16
N GLY A 124 10.08 2.88 -0.88
CA GLY A 124 11.38 3.35 -0.38
C GLY A 124 11.42 4.85 -0.19
N ASN A 125 10.89 5.62 -1.17
CA ASN A 125 10.82 7.07 -1.06
C ASN A 125 10.00 7.51 0.17
N SER A 126 8.87 6.88 0.39
CA SER A 126 8.01 7.19 1.52
C SER A 126 8.69 6.82 2.85
N VAL A 127 9.22 5.61 2.97
CA VAL A 127 9.95 5.19 4.19
C VAL A 127 11.16 6.10 4.47
N ALA A 128 11.93 6.49 3.44
CA ALA A 128 13.05 7.42 3.60
C ALA A 128 12.61 8.79 4.14
N ALA A 129 11.55 9.37 3.57
CA ALA A 129 11.04 10.67 3.99
C ALA A 129 10.57 10.68 5.45
N TYR A 130 9.78 9.68 5.85
CA TYR A 130 9.31 9.58 7.23
C TYR A 130 10.41 9.19 8.21
N ALA A 131 11.39 8.37 7.81
CA ALA A 131 12.58 8.07 8.61
C ALA A 131 13.40 9.33 8.88
N ALA A 132 13.64 10.15 7.86
CA ALA A 132 14.31 11.44 8.00
C ALA A 132 13.56 12.36 8.98
N ARG A 133 12.24 12.47 8.84
CA ARG A 133 11.40 13.26 9.74
C ARG A 133 11.45 12.76 11.19
N ALA A 134 11.56 11.44 11.40
CA ALA A 134 11.67 10.81 12.70
C ALA A 134 13.09 10.87 13.31
N GLY A 135 14.10 11.26 12.55
CA GLY A 135 15.51 11.21 12.95
C GLY A 135 16.05 9.78 13.04
N ILE A 136 15.58 8.88 12.16
CA ILE A 136 15.98 7.48 12.07
C ILE A 136 16.89 7.30 10.85
N GLU A 137 18.08 6.73 11.05
CA GLU A 137 18.98 6.38 9.95
C GLU A 137 18.33 5.36 9.02
N CYS A 138 18.33 5.61 7.72
CA CYS A 138 17.69 4.75 6.73
C CYS A 138 18.70 4.34 5.65
N GLU A 139 18.87 3.04 5.44
CA GLU A 139 19.60 2.51 4.30
C GLU A 139 18.65 1.75 3.39
N ILE A 140 18.70 2.05 2.08
CA ILE A 140 17.83 1.43 1.10
C ILE A 140 18.65 0.66 0.09
N TYR A 141 18.43 -0.65 0.06
CA TYR A 141 19.04 -1.54 -0.91
C TYR A 141 18.34 -1.40 -2.26
N VAL A 142 19.14 -1.20 -3.30
CA VAL A 142 18.66 -1.08 -4.67
C VAL A 142 19.49 -1.96 -5.59
N PRO A 143 18.89 -2.65 -6.58
CA PRO A 143 19.68 -3.44 -7.54
C PRO A 143 20.52 -2.54 -8.42
N LYS A 144 21.67 -3.07 -8.87
CA LYS A 144 22.50 -2.44 -9.91
C LYS A 144 21.67 -2.20 -11.16
N GLY A 145 21.77 -1.00 -11.72
CA GLY A 145 20.95 -0.55 -12.85
C GLY A 145 19.71 0.23 -12.43
N THR A 146 19.45 0.40 -11.13
CA THR A 146 18.47 1.39 -10.67
C THR A 146 18.85 2.78 -11.17
N SER A 147 17.92 3.52 -11.78
CA SER A 147 18.21 4.82 -12.38
C SER A 147 18.76 5.80 -11.35
N GLU A 148 19.70 6.66 -11.79
CA GLU A 148 20.32 7.67 -10.94
C GLU A 148 19.27 8.60 -10.31
N LYS A 149 18.20 8.93 -11.04
CA LYS A 149 17.09 9.73 -10.54
C LYS A 149 16.43 9.09 -9.32
N LYS A 150 16.16 7.77 -9.36
CA LYS A 150 15.59 7.04 -8.22
C LYS A 150 16.55 7.03 -7.02
N ILE A 151 17.83 6.84 -7.25
CA ILE A 151 18.86 6.87 -6.19
C ILE A 151 18.93 8.25 -5.56
N LYS A 152 19.08 9.30 -6.36
CA LYS A 152 19.14 10.70 -5.87
C LYS A 152 17.90 11.08 -5.06
N MET A 153 16.72 10.61 -5.46
CA MET A 153 15.50 10.88 -4.70
C MET A 153 15.55 10.32 -3.29
N LEU A 154 16.10 9.12 -3.11
CA LEU A 154 16.31 8.53 -1.78
C LEU A 154 17.34 9.34 -0.97
N GLU A 155 18.43 9.76 -1.61
CA GLU A 155 19.49 10.53 -0.99
C GLU A 155 19.04 11.95 -0.58
N TYR A 156 18.15 12.59 -1.34
CA TYR A 156 17.54 13.88 -0.96
C TYR A 156 16.71 13.78 0.32
N TYR A 157 16.15 12.62 0.62
CA TYR A 157 15.52 12.34 1.92
C TYR A 157 16.52 11.93 3.00
N GLY A 158 17.84 11.97 2.72
CA GLY A 158 18.88 11.59 3.67
C GLY A 158 19.08 10.09 3.85
N ALA A 159 18.42 9.25 3.05
CA ALA A 159 18.66 7.83 3.08
C ALA A 159 19.95 7.48 2.33
N LYS A 160 20.68 6.47 2.82
CA LYS A 160 21.84 5.93 2.11
C LYS A 160 21.39 4.85 1.14
N ALA A 161 21.58 5.06 -0.15
CA ALA A 161 21.37 4.03 -1.15
C ALA A 161 22.52 3.02 -1.14
N VAL A 162 22.20 1.74 -0.99
CA VAL A 162 23.14 0.62 -1.04
C VAL A 162 22.92 -0.15 -2.34
N VAL A 163 23.78 0.10 -3.34
CA VAL A 163 23.68 -0.55 -4.64
C VAL A 163 24.22 -1.97 -4.53
N PHE A 164 23.37 -2.96 -4.81
CA PHE A 164 23.71 -4.36 -4.79
C PHE A 164 23.86 -4.91 -6.21
N ASP A 165 24.92 -5.66 -6.48
CA ASP A 165 25.16 -6.28 -7.79
C ASP A 165 24.38 -7.61 -7.89
N GLY A 166 23.12 -7.52 -8.26
CA GLY A 166 22.20 -8.65 -8.39
C GLY A 166 20.82 -8.22 -8.84
N THR A 167 19.94 -9.19 -8.97
CA THR A 167 18.52 -9.00 -9.27
C THR A 167 17.78 -8.33 -8.11
N ARG A 168 16.53 -7.93 -8.34
CA ARG A 168 15.66 -7.37 -7.30
C ARG A 168 15.46 -8.34 -6.12
N ASP A 169 15.27 -9.63 -6.42
CA ASP A 169 15.04 -10.64 -5.39
C ASP A 169 16.31 -10.89 -4.56
N GLU A 170 17.47 -10.99 -5.22
CA GLU A 170 18.78 -11.12 -4.54
C GLU A 170 19.12 -9.89 -3.70
N THR A 171 18.76 -8.69 -4.17
CA THR A 171 18.91 -7.44 -3.40
C THR A 171 18.07 -7.47 -2.12
N ALA A 172 16.82 -7.92 -2.22
CA ALA A 172 15.94 -8.08 -1.07
C ALA A 172 16.47 -9.15 -0.10
N ASP A 173 17.00 -10.26 -0.61
CA ASP A 173 17.61 -11.32 0.22
C ASP A 173 18.85 -10.81 0.96
N ALA A 174 19.72 -10.08 0.29
CA ALA A 174 20.91 -9.46 0.89
C ALA A 174 20.52 -8.46 2.01
N CYS A 175 19.51 -7.62 1.76
CA CYS A 175 18.99 -6.69 2.74
C CYS A 175 18.44 -7.42 3.97
N ARG A 176 17.61 -8.45 3.79
CA ARG A 176 17.05 -9.25 4.88
C ARG A 176 18.11 -9.99 5.68
N LYS A 177 19.11 -10.56 4.96
CA LYS A 177 20.24 -11.24 5.60
C LYS A 177 20.98 -10.28 6.52
N ARG A 178 21.34 -9.08 6.03
CA ARG A 178 22.03 -8.07 6.83
C ARG A 178 21.17 -7.60 8.01
N ALA A 179 19.87 -7.37 7.79
CA ALA A 179 18.95 -6.98 8.86
C ALA A 179 18.97 -8.00 10.03
N LYS A 180 19.00 -9.29 9.70
CA LYS A 180 19.07 -10.38 10.69
C LYS A 180 20.43 -10.46 11.37
N ASP A 181 21.52 -10.44 10.59
CA ASP A 181 22.88 -10.64 11.09
C ASP A 181 23.32 -9.49 12.03
N GLU A 182 22.97 -8.25 11.67
CA GLU A 182 23.32 -7.05 12.42
C GLU A 182 22.21 -6.61 13.39
N ARG A 183 21.07 -7.32 13.45
CA ARG A 183 19.90 -7.00 14.27
C ARG A 183 19.35 -5.60 14.01
N ILE A 184 19.39 -5.16 12.75
CA ILE A 184 18.80 -3.90 12.30
C ILE A 184 17.36 -4.17 11.89
N PHE A 185 16.45 -3.27 12.24
CA PHE A 185 15.04 -3.45 11.88
C PHE A 185 14.83 -3.33 10.37
N TYR A 186 14.22 -4.35 9.78
CA TYR A 186 13.84 -4.38 8.38
C TYR A 186 12.47 -3.72 8.19
N ALA A 187 12.48 -2.45 7.80
CA ALA A 187 11.29 -1.61 7.65
C ALA A 187 10.63 -1.81 6.27
N ASN A 188 10.36 -3.06 5.92
CA ASN A 188 9.70 -3.37 4.65
C ASN A 188 8.19 -3.23 4.78
N HIS A 189 7.60 -2.52 3.80
CA HIS A 189 6.19 -2.18 3.71
C HIS A 189 5.24 -3.38 3.59
N VAL A 190 5.75 -4.56 3.19
CA VAL A 190 4.95 -5.80 3.07
C VAL A 190 5.03 -6.62 4.35
N PHE A 191 6.16 -6.54 5.07
CA PHE A 191 6.43 -7.39 6.22
C PHE A 191 5.74 -6.89 7.49
N ASN A 192 5.65 -5.58 7.69
CA ASN A 192 5.08 -5.03 8.92
C ASN A 192 3.58 -4.73 8.78
N PRO A 193 2.71 -5.36 9.59
CA PRO A 193 1.26 -5.19 9.49
C PRO A 193 0.77 -3.80 9.89
N LEU A 194 1.58 -2.98 10.55
CA LEU A 194 1.23 -1.58 10.84
C LEU A 194 1.07 -0.76 9.54
N PHE A 195 1.77 -1.16 8.47
CA PHE A 195 1.61 -0.52 7.17
C PHE A 195 0.15 -0.60 6.70
N TYR A 196 -0.52 -1.72 6.96
CA TYR A 196 -1.92 -1.91 6.57
C TYR A 196 -2.89 -1.12 7.43
N GLN A 197 -2.54 -0.85 8.69
CA GLN A 197 -3.32 0.06 9.52
C GLN A 197 -3.32 1.49 8.97
N GLY A 198 -2.23 1.92 8.35
CA GLY A 198 -2.20 3.19 7.63
C GLY A 198 -3.02 3.16 6.35
N THR A 199 -2.83 2.14 5.50
CA THR A 199 -3.54 2.06 4.21
C THR A 199 -5.04 1.84 4.34
N LYS A 200 -5.56 1.30 5.46
CA LYS A 200 -7.01 1.18 5.70
C LYS A 200 -7.73 2.53 5.73
N THR A 201 -7.03 3.62 6.05
CA THR A 201 -7.61 4.97 6.03
C THR A 201 -8.10 5.42 4.66
N TYR A 202 -7.63 4.78 3.58
CA TYR A 202 -8.14 4.98 2.23
C TYR A 202 -9.67 4.83 2.17
N ILE A 203 -10.21 3.79 2.78
CA ILE A 203 -11.66 3.52 2.82
C ILE A 203 -12.37 4.43 3.82
N TYR A 204 -11.77 4.70 4.98
CA TYR A 204 -12.37 5.61 5.96
C TYR A 204 -12.58 7.01 5.38
N GLU A 205 -11.59 7.53 4.65
CA GLU A 205 -11.68 8.81 3.98
C GLU A 205 -12.73 8.83 2.86
N ILE A 206 -12.86 7.75 2.10
CA ILE A 206 -13.91 7.62 1.08
C ILE A 206 -15.29 7.74 1.74
N TYR A 207 -15.51 6.96 2.80
CA TYR A 207 -16.78 7.00 3.52
C TYR A 207 -17.05 8.37 4.16
N GLU A 208 -16.06 8.95 4.85
CA GLU A 208 -16.21 10.27 5.48
C GLU A 208 -16.54 11.37 4.46
N GLN A 209 -15.92 11.33 3.27
CA GLN A 209 -16.07 12.35 2.24
C GLN A 209 -17.34 12.21 1.42
N LEU A 210 -17.77 10.99 1.14
CA LEU A 210 -18.90 10.72 0.25
C LEU A 210 -20.20 10.39 1.00
N GLY A 211 -20.11 9.96 2.26
CA GLY A 211 -21.24 9.40 3.03
C GLY A 211 -21.60 7.96 2.64
N PHE A 212 -20.87 7.36 1.70
CA PHE A 212 -21.02 5.97 1.25
C PHE A 212 -19.68 5.45 0.72
N VAL A 213 -19.57 4.13 0.58
CA VAL A 213 -18.48 3.50 -0.18
C VAL A 213 -19.04 3.09 -1.54
N PRO A 214 -18.40 3.47 -2.67
CA PRO A 214 -18.80 3.01 -3.99
C PRO A 214 -18.86 1.50 -4.09
N GLU A 215 -19.80 0.96 -4.87
CA GLU A 215 -20.05 -0.47 -4.98
C GLU A 215 -18.91 -1.24 -5.65
N ASN A 216 -18.03 -0.53 -6.38
CA ASN A 216 -16.94 -1.14 -7.15
C ASN A 216 -15.63 -0.41 -6.89
N LEU A 217 -14.63 -1.13 -6.37
CA LEU A 217 -13.28 -0.61 -6.10
C LEU A 217 -12.29 -1.23 -7.08
N PHE A 218 -11.58 -0.41 -7.87
CA PHE A 218 -10.50 -0.86 -8.75
C PHE A 218 -9.16 -0.52 -8.12
N LEU A 219 -8.41 -1.54 -7.73
CA LEU A 219 -7.15 -1.41 -6.98
C LEU A 219 -5.99 -2.05 -7.73
N PRO A 220 -4.83 -1.37 -7.84
CA PRO A 220 -3.62 -1.97 -8.39
C PRO A 220 -3.01 -2.94 -7.37
N VAL A 221 -2.71 -4.17 -7.79
CA VAL A 221 -2.24 -5.21 -6.86
C VAL A 221 -0.95 -5.86 -7.35
N GLY A 222 0.16 -5.47 -6.71
CA GLY A 222 1.42 -6.21 -6.71
C GLY A 222 1.56 -6.98 -5.38
N ASN A 223 2.20 -6.38 -4.37
CA ASN A 223 2.27 -6.96 -3.02
C ASN A 223 0.97 -6.84 -2.19
N GLY A 224 -0.06 -6.19 -2.70
CA GLY A 224 -1.38 -6.11 -2.07
C GLY A 224 -1.50 -5.17 -0.87
N THR A 225 -0.55 -4.29 -0.62
CA THR A 225 -0.55 -3.45 0.60
C THR A 225 -1.75 -2.48 0.69
N LEU A 226 -2.27 -1.99 -0.43
CA LEU A 226 -3.49 -1.20 -0.45
C LEU A 226 -4.73 -2.09 -0.31
N LEU A 227 -4.76 -3.21 -1.03
CA LEU A 227 -5.86 -4.18 -1.00
C LEU A 227 -6.12 -4.67 0.43
N ILE A 228 -5.08 -5.14 1.14
CA ILE A 228 -5.19 -5.63 2.53
C ILE A 228 -5.76 -4.53 3.44
N GLY A 229 -5.25 -3.30 3.34
CA GLY A 229 -5.79 -2.19 4.12
C GLY A 229 -7.25 -1.88 3.80
N CYS A 230 -7.63 -1.88 2.52
CA CYS A 230 -9.03 -1.70 2.10
C CYS A 230 -9.94 -2.80 2.66
N GLU A 231 -9.54 -4.08 2.57
CA GLU A 231 -10.31 -5.21 3.10
C GLU A 231 -10.50 -5.12 4.63
N ILE A 232 -9.44 -4.72 5.37
CA ILE A 232 -9.55 -4.48 6.82
C ILE A 232 -10.61 -3.41 7.11
N ALA A 233 -10.50 -2.25 6.48
CA ALA A 233 -11.44 -1.15 6.73
C ALA A 233 -12.87 -1.46 6.31
N LEU A 234 -13.06 -2.14 5.18
CA LEU A 234 -14.39 -2.53 4.72
C LEU A 234 -15.06 -3.51 5.68
N ASN A 235 -14.31 -4.48 6.21
CA ASN A 235 -14.82 -5.38 7.24
C ASN A 235 -15.16 -4.60 8.53
N GLU A 236 -14.31 -3.68 8.97
CA GLU A 236 -14.57 -2.82 10.14
C GLU A 236 -15.83 -1.96 9.98
N LEU A 237 -16.04 -1.35 8.81
CA LEU A 237 -17.26 -0.58 8.50
C LEU A 237 -18.51 -1.45 8.43
N TYR A 238 -18.40 -2.65 7.87
CA TYR A 238 -19.49 -3.61 7.77
C TYR A 238 -19.89 -4.17 9.14
N GLU A 239 -18.93 -4.58 9.96
CA GLU A 239 -19.14 -5.05 11.34
C GLU A 239 -19.68 -3.94 12.25
N ALA A 240 -19.31 -2.70 11.98
CA ALA A 240 -19.88 -1.53 12.66
C ALA A 240 -21.33 -1.24 12.24
N GLY A 241 -21.81 -1.84 11.15
CA GLY A 241 -23.14 -1.57 10.59
C GLY A 241 -23.22 -0.24 9.84
N VAL A 242 -22.09 0.38 9.55
CA VAL A 242 -21.95 1.65 8.82
C VAL A 242 -22.26 1.47 7.34
N ILE A 243 -21.79 0.38 6.77
CA ILE A 243 -22.17 -0.07 5.43
C ILE A 243 -22.98 -1.37 5.52
N LYS A 244 -24.01 -1.50 4.66
CA LYS A 244 -24.89 -2.67 4.65
C LYS A 244 -24.48 -3.77 3.68
N LYS A 245 -23.58 -3.44 2.74
CA LYS A 245 -23.09 -4.34 1.71
C LYS A 245 -21.60 -4.05 1.48
N LEU A 246 -20.84 -5.11 1.35
CA LEU A 246 -19.43 -5.00 0.98
C LEU A 246 -19.32 -4.74 -0.53
N PRO A 247 -18.46 -3.80 -0.97
CA PRO A 247 -18.22 -3.54 -2.38
C PRO A 247 -17.57 -4.72 -3.09
N LYS A 248 -17.67 -4.75 -4.40
CA LYS A 248 -16.84 -5.63 -5.23
C LYS A 248 -15.46 -5.00 -5.41
N ILE A 249 -14.41 -5.79 -5.22
CA ILE A 249 -13.03 -5.37 -5.43
C ILE A 249 -12.49 -5.98 -6.73
N PHE A 250 -12.08 -5.11 -7.65
CA PHE A 250 -11.36 -5.50 -8.85
C PHE A 250 -9.85 -5.39 -8.58
N ILE A 251 -9.20 -6.54 -8.60
CA ILE A 251 -7.75 -6.68 -8.44
C ILE A 251 -7.11 -6.49 -9.80
N VAL A 252 -6.51 -5.33 -10.05
CA VAL A 252 -5.91 -4.99 -11.33
C VAL A 252 -4.45 -5.42 -11.38
N GLN A 253 -4.10 -6.23 -12.38
CA GLN A 253 -2.73 -6.66 -12.67
C GLN A 253 -2.38 -6.40 -14.15
N SER A 254 -1.09 -6.32 -14.48
CA SER A 254 -0.63 -6.31 -15.88
C SER A 254 -0.72 -7.73 -16.45
N GLU A 255 -1.11 -7.88 -17.71
CA GLU A 255 -1.04 -9.19 -18.41
C GLU A 255 0.35 -9.81 -18.38
N LYS A 256 1.39 -8.97 -18.30
CA LYS A 256 2.80 -9.37 -18.19
C LYS A 256 3.21 -9.83 -16.79
N CYS A 257 2.38 -9.56 -15.77
CA CYS A 257 2.65 -9.96 -14.40
C CYS A 257 1.34 -10.11 -13.60
N ALA A 258 0.68 -11.25 -13.71
CA ALA A 258 -0.63 -11.53 -13.10
C ALA A 258 -0.66 -12.83 -12.28
N PRO A 259 0.11 -12.93 -11.17
CA PRO A 259 0.17 -14.15 -10.36
C PRO A 259 -1.17 -14.52 -9.68
N PHE A 260 -2.09 -13.59 -9.53
CA PHE A 260 -3.41 -13.87 -8.96
C PHE A 260 -4.46 -14.31 -9.98
N LEU A 261 -4.20 -14.14 -11.27
CA LEU A 261 -5.13 -14.55 -12.32
C LEU A 261 -5.32 -16.08 -12.30
N ARG A 262 -6.56 -16.52 -12.06
CA ARG A 262 -6.92 -17.95 -11.92
C ARG A 262 -6.24 -18.69 -10.75
N ALA A 263 -5.59 -17.98 -9.84
CA ALA A 263 -5.02 -18.56 -8.62
C ALA A 263 -6.13 -18.91 -7.63
N THR A 264 -6.00 -20.02 -6.88
CA THR A 264 -7.00 -20.47 -5.89
C THR A 264 -6.50 -20.39 -4.46
N SER A 265 -5.35 -20.95 -4.14
CA SER A 265 -4.78 -20.98 -2.78
C SER A 265 -3.38 -20.37 -2.70
N GLU A 266 -2.64 -20.43 -3.79
CA GLU A 266 -1.29 -19.87 -3.90
C GLU A 266 -1.19 -19.04 -5.19
N PRO A 267 -0.43 -17.94 -5.20
CA PRO A 267 -0.13 -17.21 -6.43
C PRO A 267 0.52 -18.13 -7.47
N LEU A 268 0.17 -17.92 -8.73
CA LEU A 268 0.80 -18.68 -9.80
C LEU A 268 2.29 -18.37 -9.88
N ALA A 269 3.10 -19.40 -10.06
CA ALA A 269 4.52 -19.24 -10.35
C ALA A 269 4.69 -18.75 -11.79
N ILE A 270 4.87 -17.45 -11.97
CA ILE A 270 5.03 -16.80 -13.27
C ILE A 270 6.41 -16.18 -13.40
N LYS A 271 6.89 -16.07 -14.63
CA LYS A 271 8.02 -15.22 -14.98
C LYS A 271 7.45 -13.86 -15.37
N ALA A 272 7.71 -12.83 -14.54
CA ALA A 272 7.30 -11.47 -14.89
C ALA A 272 8.07 -10.99 -16.13
N GLU A 273 7.33 -10.37 -17.05
CA GLU A 273 7.90 -9.63 -18.16
C GLU A 273 7.95 -8.13 -17.82
N PRO A 274 8.80 -7.34 -18.47
CA PRO A 274 8.82 -5.89 -18.29
C PRO A 274 7.45 -5.28 -18.60
N THR A 275 6.98 -4.41 -17.71
CA THR A 275 5.71 -3.67 -17.86
C THR A 275 5.90 -2.22 -17.43
N LEU A 276 5.21 -1.29 -18.09
CA LEU A 276 5.13 0.12 -17.69
C LEU A 276 4.53 0.27 -16.29
N ALA A 277 3.64 -0.63 -15.89
CA ALA A 277 3.02 -0.64 -14.57
C ALA A 277 3.95 -1.24 -13.49
N GLU A 278 5.18 -0.69 -13.34
CA GLU A 278 6.23 -1.19 -12.43
C GLU A 278 5.75 -1.44 -11.00
N GLY A 279 4.83 -0.61 -10.49
CA GLY A 279 4.32 -0.71 -9.12
C GLY A 279 3.55 -2.01 -8.82
N ILE A 280 3.09 -2.72 -9.85
CA ILE A 280 2.39 -4.01 -9.74
C ILE A 280 3.15 -5.17 -10.41
N ALA A 281 4.37 -4.95 -10.87
CA ALA A 281 5.23 -5.97 -11.47
C ALA A 281 5.87 -6.86 -10.38
N ILE A 282 5.07 -7.63 -9.66
CA ILE A 282 5.48 -8.51 -8.56
C ILE A 282 5.09 -9.94 -8.87
N ALA A 283 6.06 -10.75 -9.30
CA ALA A 283 5.83 -12.15 -9.68
C ALA A 283 5.58 -13.06 -8.47
N LYS A 284 6.17 -12.74 -7.31
CA LYS A 284 6.05 -13.52 -6.07
C LYS A 284 5.60 -12.61 -4.92
N PRO A 285 4.30 -12.28 -4.80
CA PRO A 285 3.80 -11.48 -3.70
C PRO A 285 4.04 -12.20 -2.37
N ALA A 286 4.77 -11.58 -1.43
CA ALA A 286 5.14 -12.24 -0.17
C ALA A 286 3.94 -12.62 0.71
N ARG A 287 2.79 -11.92 0.55
CA ARG A 287 1.52 -12.24 1.21
C ARG A 287 0.48 -12.82 0.25
N GLY A 288 0.93 -13.41 -0.85
CA GLY A 288 0.03 -13.89 -1.91
C GLY A 288 -0.98 -14.92 -1.43
N ALA A 289 -0.55 -15.92 -0.67
CA ALA A 289 -1.44 -16.92 -0.07
C ALA A 289 -2.46 -16.29 0.91
N GLU A 290 -2.01 -15.33 1.73
CA GLU A 290 -2.87 -14.60 2.66
C GLU A 290 -3.93 -13.77 1.93
N ILE A 291 -3.55 -13.11 0.82
CA ILE A 291 -4.49 -12.37 -0.04
C ILE A 291 -5.55 -13.31 -0.62
N LEU A 292 -5.16 -14.49 -1.11
CA LEU A 292 -6.11 -15.46 -1.66
C LEU A 292 -7.02 -16.04 -0.58
N ALA A 293 -6.49 -16.30 0.62
CA ALA A 293 -7.22 -16.78 1.78
C ALA A 293 -7.94 -15.68 2.59
N SER A 294 -7.98 -14.45 2.09
CA SER A 294 -8.54 -13.31 2.80
C SER A 294 -9.97 -13.58 3.33
N ARG A 295 -10.24 -13.06 4.52
CA ARG A 295 -11.55 -13.12 5.18
C ARG A 295 -12.54 -12.06 4.67
N TYR A 296 -12.20 -11.36 3.62
CA TYR A 296 -13.11 -10.42 2.98
C TYR A 296 -14.32 -11.18 2.42
N ALA A 297 -15.49 -10.92 2.96
CA ALA A 297 -16.73 -11.63 2.56
C ALA A 297 -17.39 -11.03 1.30
N GLY A 298 -16.86 -9.93 0.78
CA GLY A 298 -17.31 -9.32 -0.47
C GLY A 298 -16.74 -10.04 -1.70
N GLU A 299 -17.28 -9.70 -2.87
CA GLU A 299 -16.81 -10.25 -4.15
C GLU A 299 -15.45 -9.66 -4.55
N ARG A 300 -14.57 -10.51 -5.09
CA ARG A 300 -13.29 -10.10 -5.69
C ARG A 300 -13.17 -10.67 -7.09
N GLU A 301 -12.68 -9.86 -8.01
CA GLU A 301 -12.39 -10.28 -9.38
C GLU A 301 -11.00 -9.82 -9.80
N VAL A 302 -10.20 -10.74 -10.34
CA VAL A 302 -8.89 -10.41 -10.91
C VAL A 302 -9.06 -10.07 -12.38
N ILE A 303 -8.65 -8.87 -12.75
CA ILE A 303 -8.67 -8.41 -14.13
C ILE A 303 -7.27 -7.98 -14.58
N THR A 304 -6.95 -8.26 -15.83
CA THR A 304 -5.67 -7.88 -16.42
C THR A 304 -5.84 -6.76 -17.45
N ILE A 305 -4.78 -5.96 -17.57
CA ILE A 305 -4.70 -4.90 -18.57
C ILE A 305 -3.57 -5.18 -19.55
N LYS A 306 -3.82 -4.92 -20.82
CA LYS A 306 -2.82 -4.98 -21.88
C LYS A 306 -1.84 -3.82 -21.76
N GLU A 307 -0.58 -4.11 -22.08
CA GLU A 307 0.47 -3.10 -22.03
C GLU A 307 0.17 -1.88 -22.90
N ASP A 308 -0.33 -2.12 -24.10
CA ASP A 308 -0.65 -1.08 -25.11
C ASP A 308 -1.79 -0.14 -24.68
N ASP A 309 -2.60 -0.52 -23.70
CA ASP A 309 -3.70 0.31 -23.18
C ASP A 309 -3.27 1.29 -22.10
N ILE A 310 -2.07 1.11 -21.51
CA ILE A 310 -1.61 1.90 -20.34
C ILE A 310 -1.32 3.35 -20.74
N GLU A 311 -0.51 3.57 -21.79
CA GLU A 311 -0.12 4.92 -22.21
C GLU A 311 -1.30 5.74 -22.76
N PRO A 312 -2.19 5.18 -23.59
CA PRO A 312 -3.43 5.89 -23.99
C PRO A 312 -4.29 6.31 -22.79
N ALA A 313 -4.40 5.46 -21.76
CA ALA A 313 -5.13 5.78 -20.53
C ALA A 313 -4.46 6.90 -19.74
N ARG A 314 -3.13 6.90 -19.65
CA ARG A 314 -2.33 7.95 -19.01
C ARG A 314 -2.55 9.30 -19.70
N ASN A 315 -2.46 9.32 -21.04
CA ASN A 315 -2.67 10.51 -21.84
C ASN A 315 -4.10 11.03 -21.72
N PHE A 316 -5.10 10.14 -21.68
CA PHE A 316 -6.47 10.52 -21.44
C PHE A 316 -6.66 11.19 -20.08
N LEU A 317 -6.15 10.59 -18.99
CA LEU A 317 -6.22 11.17 -17.65
C LEU A 317 -5.50 12.53 -17.60
N ALA A 318 -4.31 12.64 -18.22
CA ALA A 318 -3.56 13.89 -18.29
C ALA A 318 -4.35 15.00 -19.00
N SER A 319 -5.03 14.68 -20.11
CA SER A 319 -5.91 15.64 -20.82
C SER A 319 -7.12 16.11 -20.00
N ARG A 320 -7.43 15.41 -18.92
CA ARG A 320 -8.47 15.76 -17.95
C ARG A 320 -7.91 16.38 -16.66
N GLY A 321 -6.61 16.71 -16.62
CA GLY A 321 -5.94 17.34 -15.48
C GLY A 321 -5.33 16.38 -14.46
N PHE A 322 -5.29 15.07 -14.74
CA PHE A 322 -4.75 14.06 -13.83
C PHE A 322 -3.49 13.42 -14.41
N TYR A 323 -2.32 13.98 -14.09
CA TYR A 323 -1.05 13.43 -14.53
C TYR A 323 -0.51 12.40 -13.55
N VAL A 324 -0.58 11.13 -13.93
CA VAL A 324 -0.38 9.97 -13.05
C VAL A 324 0.74 9.05 -13.52
N GLU A 325 1.27 8.23 -12.61
CA GLU A 325 2.18 7.15 -12.97
C GLU A 325 1.48 6.04 -13.78
N HIS A 326 2.25 5.23 -14.49
CA HIS A 326 1.73 4.17 -15.35
C HIS A 326 0.90 3.12 -14.58
N THR A 327 1.28 2.80 -13.32
CA THR A 327 0.49 1.90 -12.48
C THR A 327 -0.93 2.43 -12.25
N THR A 328 -1.08 3.73 -12.03
CA THR A 328 -2.39 4.37 -11.90
C THR A 328 -3.14 4.36 -13.23
N ALA A 329 -2.45 4.67 -14.33
CA ALA A 329 -3.04 4.63 -15.67
C ALA A 329 -3.57 3.22 -16.02
N ALA A 330 -2.84 2.17 -15.61
CA ALA A 330 -3.28 0.79 -15.77
C ALA A 330 -4.61 0.50 -15.05
N VAL A 331 -4.84 1.08 -13.86
CA VAL A 331 -6.12 0.92 -13.14
C VAL A 331 -7.27 1.57 -13.91
N TYR A 332 -7.06 2.78 -14.43
CA TYR A 332 -8.06 3.44 -15.25
C TYR A 332 -8.34 2.67 -16.56
N ALA A 333 -7.29 2.19 -17.22
CA ALA A 333 -7.42 1.39 -18.44
C ALA A 333 -8.24 0.11 -18.19
N ALA A 334 -7.98 -0.57 -17.08
CA ALA A 334 -8.73 -1.75 -16.66
C ALA A 334 -10.22 -1.42 -16.43
N TYR A 335 -10.52 -0.34 -15.70
CA TYR A 335 -11.89 0.13 -15.53
C TYR A 335 -12.56 0.44 -16.87
N ALA A 336 -11.93 1.26 -17.72
CA ALA A 336 -12.48 1.69 -19.00
C ALA A 336 -12.71 0.51 -19.98
N SER A 337 -11.83 -0.49 -19.96
CA SER A 337 -12.00 -1.72 -20.73
C SER A 337 -13.14 -2.58 -20.18
N TYR A 338 -13.22 -2.72 -18.86
CA TYR A 338 -14.24 -3.55 -18.21
C TYR A 338 -15.66 -3.03 -18.46
N VAL A 339 -15.90 -1.73 -18.28
CA VAL A 339 -17.23 -1.13 -18.49
C VAL A 339 -17.71 -1.12 -19.93
N LYS A 340 -16.81 -1.28 -20.91
CA LYS A 340 -17.18 -1.44 -22.34
C LYS A 340 -17.79 -2.81 -22.63
N SER A 341 -17.40 -3.83 -21.90
CA SER A 341 -17.77 -5.23 -22.15
C SER A 341 -18.70 -5.82 -21.10
N HIS A 342 -18.81 -5.17 -19.94
CA HIS A 342 -19.62 -5.65 -18.81
C HIS A 342 -20.49 -4.52 -18.26
N LYS A 343 -21.71 -4.86 -17.87
CA LYS A 343 -22.57 -3.94 -17.13
C LYS A 343 -22.07 -3.90 -15.67
N ILE A 344 -21.71 -2.73 -15.19
CA ILE A 344 -21.42 -2.48 -13.76
C ILE A 344 -22.62 -1.78 -13.12
N GLU A 345 -23.07 -2.31 -11.99
CA GLU A 345 -24.11 -1.66 -11.19
C GLU A 345 -23.48 -0.78 -10.12
N GLY A 346 -24.12 0.36 -9.86
CA GLY A 346 -23.67 1.32 -8.86
C GLY A 346 -22.48 2.17 -9.31
N LYS A 347 -21.81 2.78 -8.34
CA LYS A 347 -20.68 3.68 -8.55
C LYS A 347 -19.37 2.94 -8.42
N SER A 348 -18.37 3.44 -9.13
CA SER A 348 -17.00 2.91 -9.08
C SER A 348 -16.04 3.95 -8.50
N ILE A 349 -14.96 3.49 -7.89
CA ILE A 349 -13.83 4.32 -7.51
C ILE A 349 -12.53 3.65 -7.92
N ILE A 350 -11.61 4.43 -8.48
CA ILE A 350 -10.26 3.98 -8.83
C ILE A 350 -9.21 4.66 -7.95
N SER A 351 -8.15 3.92 -7.67
CA SER A 351 -7.03 4.43 -6.89
C SER A 351 -6.05 5.19 -7.78
N MET A 352 -5.91 6.48 -7.55
CA MET A 352 -4.90 7.35 -8.17
C MET A 352 -3.63 7.30 -7.32
N CYS A 353 -2.92 6.17 -7.35
CA CYS A 353 -1.96 5.75 -6.34
C CYS A 353 -0.60 6.46 -6.38
N GLY A 354 -0.17 7.02 -7.52
CA GLY A 354 1.10 7.72 -7.65
C GLY A 354 1.11 8.78 -8.74
N ALA A 355 1.88 9.85 -8.52
CA ALA A 355 2.01 10.98 -9.43
C ALA A 355 2.89 10.67 -10.64
N GLY A 356 2.53 11.21 -11.81
CA GLY A 356 3.28 11.06 -13.06
C GLY A 356 4.68 11.66 -13.02
N LEU A 357 4.86 12.78 -12.32
CA LEU A 357 6.15 13.46 -12.20
C LEU A 357 7.27 12.61 -11.57
N LYS A 358 6.92 11.54 -10.84
CA LYS A 358 7.90 10.60 -10.27
C LYS A 358 8.38 9.55 -11.27
N SER A 359 7.58 9.24 -12.27
CA SER A 359 7.80 8.16 -13.25
C SER A 359 8.22 8.65 -14.63
N GLU A 360 8.78 9.85 -14.72
CA GLU A 360 9.34 10.35 -15.97
C GLU A 360 10.62 9.60 -16.31
N HIS A 361 10.70 9.16 -17.55
CA HIS A 361 11.85 8.46 -18.13
C HIS A 361 12.68 9.41 -18.98
#